data_4b0b09021ce9307a759e744890ce45da
#
_entry.id   4b0b09021ce9307a759e744890ce45da
#
_cell.length_a   1.000
_cell.length_b   1.000
_cell.length_c   1.000
_cell.angle_alpha   90.00
_cell.angle_beta   90.00
_cell.angle_gamma   90.00
#
_symmetry.space_group_name_H-M   'P 1'
#
loop_
_entity.id
_entity.type
_entity.pdbx_description
1 polymer ?
#
loop_
_entity_poly.entity_id
_entity_poly.type
_entity_poly.pdbx_seq_one_letter_code
_entity_poly.pdbx_strand_id
1 'polypeptide(L)'
;VTDDNWDSYWATSDGMTSGSLTFPLPTGTSLNRVMIQEYIPLGQRVCAFTLEVEKDGKWLPVETTDTLSTVGYKRIVRFKTTPADALRIHFTEAKGPLCINNVEAFLAPPLLEQPRIVRNAKNEVHIDVESEGTDIYYTTDGTEPTAQSAKYEVPFILDKKGTVKAITYDAQSGKSG
;
A
#
# COMPACT_ATOMS: atom_id res chain seq x y z
N VAL A 1 16.37 2.53 15.29
CA VAL A 1 15.10 2.66 14.52
C VAL A 1 14.53 1.30 14.05
N THR A 2 15.20 0.23 14.27
CA THR A 2 14.75 -1.15 13.96
C THR A 2 15.15 -2.10 15.10
N ASP A 3 15.10 -1.60 16.32
CA ASP A 3 15.62 -2.22 17.55
C ASP A 3 14.53 -2.52 18.57
N ASP A 4 13.25 -2.32 18.19
CA ASP A 4 12.07 -2.48 19.04
C ASP A 4 12.14 -1.70 20.37
N ASN A 5 12.94 -0.63 20.39
CA ASN A 5 13.13 0.22 21.55
C ASN A 5 12.45 1.58 21.36
N TRP A 6 11.38 1.83 22.10
CA TRP A 6 10.59 3.06 22.03
C TRP A 6 11.28 4.30 22.55
N ASP A 7 12.36 4.13 23.34
CA ASP A 7 13.14 5.23 23.93
C ASP A 7 14.37 5.58 23.09
N SER A 8 14.66 4.82 22.03
CA SER A 8 15.74 5.10 21.10
C SER A 8 15.22 5.83 19.85
N TYR A 9 16.07 6.64 19.23
CA TYR A 9 15.76 7.28 17.95
C TYR A 9 17.04 7.61 17.18
N TRP A 10 16.94 7.64 15.87
CA TRP A 10 17.93 8.22 15.00
C TRP A 10 17.65 9.71 14.86
N ALA A 11 18.71 10.53 14.91
CA ALA A 11 18.60 11.98 14.72
C ALA A 11 19.64 12.52 13.74
N THR A 12 19.27 13.59 13.03
CA THR A 12 20.24 14.42 12.32
C THR A 12 20.95 15.36 13.29
N SER A 13 22.11 15.88 12.88
CA SER A 13 22.83 16.91 13.65
C SER A 13 21.98 18.18 13.78
N ASP A 14 22.28 18.98 14.80
CA ASP A 14 21.61 20.25 15.05
C ASP A 14 21.66 21.16 13.82
N GLY A 15 20.52 21.76 13.51
CA GLY A 15 20.32 22.62 12.36
C GLY A 15 20.04 21.91 11.03
N MET A 16 20.17 20.59 10.96
CA MET A 16 19.83 19.84 9.74
C MET A 16 18.36 19.47 9.72
N THR A 17 17.64 19.91 8.69
CA THR A 17 16.20 19.69 8.47
C THR A 17 15.90 18.69 7.36
N SER A 18 16.90 17.98 6.88
CA SER A 18 16.80 16.92 5.87
C SER A 18 17.80 15.80 6.15
N GLY A 19 17.56 14.62 5.56
CA GLY A 19 18.43 13.47 5.74
C GLY A 19 17.83 12.22 5.14
N SER A 20 18.61 11.14 5.09
CA SER A 20 18.14 9.86 4.53
C SER A 20 18.45 8.71 5.47
N LEU A 21 17.54 7.75 5.50
CA LEU A 21 17.73 6.44 6.11
C LEU A 21 17.69 5.38 5.00
N THR A 22 18.66 4.48 5.00
CA THR A 22 18.72 3.37 4.04
C THR A 22 18.80 2.05 4.80
N PHE A 23 17.97 1.10 4.39
CA PHE A 23 17.84 -0.21 5.00
C PHE A 23 18.08 -1.29 3.95
N PRO A 24 19.15 -2.10 4.06
CA PRO A 24 19.27 -3.28 3.22
C PRO A 24 18.17 -4.29 3.56
N LEU A 25 17.66 -4.96 2.54
CA LEU A 25 16.60 -5.96 2.68
C LEU A 25 17.13 -7.35 2.32
N PRO A 26 16.59 -8.42 2.90
CA PRO A 26 16.94 -9.78 2.50
C PRO A 26 16.66 -10.02 1.02
N THR A 27 17.49 -10.84 0.38
CA THR A 27 17.33 -11.21 -1.04
C THR A 27 15.95 -11.82 -1.29
N GLY A 28 15.29 -11.37 -2.35
CA GLY A 28 13.97 -11.84 -2.74
C GLY A 28 12.81 -11.17 -1.96
N THR A 29 13.12 -10.12 -1.18
CA THR A 29 12.08 -9.36 -0.49
C THR A 29 11.19 -8.63 -1.50
N SER A 30 9.89 -8.65 -1.24
CA SER A 30 8.91 -7.75 -1.84
C SER A 30 8.16 -7.03 -0.73
N LEU A 31 7.83 -5.77 -0.96
CA LEU A 31 7.11 -4.94 0.03
C LEU A 31 6.08 -4.05 -0.65
N ASN A 32 5.07 -3.66 0.12
CA ASN A 32 4.03 -2.74 -0.33
C ASN A 32 3.54 -1.82 0.79
N ARG A 33 4.22 -1.85 1.95
CA ARG A 33 3.94 -0.99 3.09
C ARG A 33 5.24 -0.59 3.75
N VAL A 34 5.34 0.67 4.11
CA VAL A 34 6.37 1.20 5.00
C VAL A 34 5.69 1.95 6.12
N MET A 35 6.03 1.61 7.36
CA MET A 35 5.64 2.36 8.54
C MET A 35 6.81 3.18 9.02
N ILE A 36 6.56 4.45 9.34
CA ILE A 36 7.53 5.39 9.87
C ILE A 36 6.95 6.02 11.13
N GLN A 37 7.76 6.22 12.16
CA GLN A 37 7.37 6.90 13.39
C GLN A 37 8.41 7.93 13.79
N GLU A 38 7.96 9.15 14.12
CA GLU A 38 8.80 10.15 14.77
C GLU A 38 8.85 9.93 16.28
N TYR A 39 9.97 10.30 16.91
CA TYR A 39 10.08 10.31 18.35
C TYR A 39 9.34 11.52 18.93
N ILE A 40 8.05 11.33 19.17
CA ILE A 40 7.08 12.39 19.53
C ILE A 40 7.44 13.16 20.80
N PRO A 41 8.13 12.61 21.82
CA PRO A 41 8.56 13.42 22.97
C PRO A 41 9.41 14.65 22.60
N LEU A 42 10.09 14.62 21.43
CA LEU A 42 10.84 15.77 20.89
C LEU A 42 10.05 16.59 19.85
N GLY A 43 8.78 16.24 19.61
CA GLY A 43 7.86 16.92 18.70
C GLY A 43 7.84 16.34 17.29
N GLN A 44 6.74 16.59 16.59
CA GLN A 44 6.57 16.25 15.18
C GLN A 44 7.27 17.29 14.31
N ARG A 45 8.17 16.86 13.45
CA ARG A 45 9.05 17.77 12.67
C ARG A 45 8.99 17.53 11.17
N VAL A 46 8.82 16.28 10.70
CA VAL A 46 8.81 15.95 9.28
C VAL A 46 7.67 16.67 8.57
N CYS A 47 8.01 17.38 7.48
CA CYS A 47 7.06 18.08 6.61
C CYS A 47 6.91 17.41 5.25
N ALA A 48 7.99 16.85 4.72
CA ALA A 48 7.97 16.14 3.43
C ALA A 48 9.06 15.05 3.38
N PHE A 49 8.77 13.96 2.68
CA PHE A 49 9.71 12.88 2.45
C PHE A 49 9.41 12.15 1.14
N THR A 50 10.35 11.36 0.64
CA THR A 50 10.17 10.44 -0.48
C THR A 50 10.59 9.02 -0.09
N LEU A 51 10.05 8.03 -0.78
CA LEU A 51 10.40 6.62 -0.64
C LEU A 51 10.97 6.09 -1.95
N GLU A 52 12.06 5.36 -1.86
CA GLU A 52 12.70 4.70 -2.98
C GLU A 52 13.06 3.27 -2.60
N VAL A 53 13.04 2.39 -3.57
CA VAL A 53 13.57 1.02 -3.45
C VAL A 53 14.75 0.84 -4.39
N GLU A 54 15.75 0.09 -3.96
CA GLU A 54 16.81 -0.39 -4.83
C GLU A 54 16.42 -1.72 -5.44
N LYS A 55 16.59 -1.83 -6.73
CA LYS A 55 16.48 -3.10 -7.46
C LYS A 55 17.55 -3.18 -8.52
N ASP A 56 18.31 -4.28 -8.53
CA ASP A 56 19.41 -4.52 -9.47
C ASP A 56 20.41 -3.33 -9.55
N GLY A 57 20.75 -2.75 -8.39
CA GLY A 57 21.68 -1.63 -8.26
C GLY A 57 21.11 -0.26 -8.69
N LYS A 58 19.80 -0.15 -8.90
CA LYS A 58 19.13 1.10 -9.28
C LYS A 58 18.10 1.51 -8.25
N TRP A 59 18.12 2.78 -7.86
CA TRP A 59 17.10 3.39 -7.02
C TRP A 59 15.92 3.87 -7.85
N LEU A 60 14.73 3.46 -7.47
CA LEU A 60 13.47 3.79 -8.14
C LEU A 60 12.47 4.31 -7.10
N PRO A 61 11.73 5.40 -7.40
CA PRO A 61 10.67 5.85 -6.52
C PRO A 61 9.56 4.80 -6.42
N VAL A 62 8.94 4.67 -5.25
CA VAL A 62 7.77 3.78 -5.08
C VAL A 62 6.54 4.42 -5.75
N GLU A 63 5.73 3.59 -6.40
CA GLU A 63 4.44 4.03 -6.97
C GLU A 63 3.39 4.07 -5.86
N THR A 64 2.99 5.27 -5.46
CA THR A 64 1.98 5.49 -4.41
C THR A 64 1.05 6.65 -4.76
N THR A 65 -0.20 6.55 -4.32
CA THR A 65 -1.18 7.65 -4.34
C THR A 65 -1.19 8.44 -3.02
N ASP A 66 -0.48 7.94 -1.99
CA ASP A 66 -0.37 8.62 -0.70
C ASP A 66 0.43 9.92 -0.83
N THR A 67 -0.04 10.99 -0.20
CA THR A 67 0.76 12.22 -0.06
C THR A 67 1.86 12.00 0.96
N LEU A 68 3.12 12.11 0.53
CA LEU A 68 4.30 11.90 1.39
C LEU A 68 4.69 13.19 2.10
N SER A 69 3.86 13.67 3.02
CA SER A 69 4.05 14.91 3.76
C SER A 69 4.56 14.65 5.19
N THR A 70 3.68 14.60 6.15
CA THR A 70 4.02 14.45 7.57
C THR A 70 4.12 12.99 7.98
N VAL A 71 4.91 12.71 9.03
CA VAL A 71 5.01 11.38 9.66
C VAL A 71 4.23 11.34 10.97
N GLY A 72 4.62 12.11 11.97
CA GLY A 72 4.00 12.13 13.28
C GLY A 72 4.21 10.84 14.09
N TYR A 73 3.24 10.53 14.95
CA TYR A 73 3.31 9.34 15.80
C TYR A 73 3.43 8.03 15.00
N LYS A 74 2.70 7.92 13.89
CA LYS A 74 2.76 6.75 13.00
C LYS A 74 2.23 7.12 11.61
N ARG A 75 3.03 6.88 10.59
CA ARG A 75 2.64 6.97 9.19
C ARG A 75 2.84 5.63 8.52
N ILE A 76 1.79 5.12 7.90
CA ILE A 76 1.86 3.94 7.02
C ILE A 76 1.67 4.45 5.60
N VAL A 77 2.68 4.25 4.77
CA VAL A 77 2.62 4.51 3.33
C VAL A 77 2.31 3.21 2.61
N ARG A 78 1.33 3.26 1.72
CA ARG A 78 0.91 2.15 0.86
C ARG A 78 1.39 2.41 -0.55
N PHE A 79 1.87 1.37 -1.21
CA PHE A 79 2.31 1.44 -2.60
C PHE A 79 2.18 0.09 -3.29
N LYS A 80 2.31 0.07 -4.59
CA LYS A 80 2.26 -1.16 -5.39
C LYS A 80 3.34 -2.14 -4.94
N THR A 81 2.99 -3.42 -4.82
CA THR A 81 3.95 -4.47 -4.45
C THR A 81 5.17 -4.42 -5.36
N THR A 82 6.33 -4.20 -4.75
CA THR A 82 7.58 -3.97 -5.46
C THR A 82 8.68 -4.85 -4.87
N PRO A 83 9.41 -5.63 -5.70
CA PRO A 83 10.62 -6.32 -5.26
C PRO A 83 11.72 -5.31 -4.95
N ALA A 84 12.47 -5.53 -3.88
CA ALA A 84 13.48 -4.60 -3.41
C ALA A 84 14.66 -5.29 -2.73
N ASP A 85 15.86 -4.80 -3.00
CA ASP A 85 17.11 -5.21 -2.37
C ASP A 85 17.48 -4.24 -1.23
N ALA A 86 16.98 -2.99 -1.28
CA ALA A 86 17.05 -2.02 -0.19
C ALA A 86 15.89 -1.03 -0.26
N LEU A 87 15.57 -0.41 0.88
CA LEU A 87 14.61 0.69 1.05
C LEU A 87 15.35 1.95 1.46
N ARG A 88 15.01 3.09 0.86
CA ARG A 88 15.49 4.41 1.28
C ARG A 88 14.33 5.36 1.53
N ILE A 89 14.40 6.03 2.68
CA ILE A 89 13.51 7.13 3.04
C ILE A 89 14.36 8.40 2.99
N HIS A 90 13.98 9.32 2.15
CA HIS A 90 14.65 10.62 2.05
C HIS A 90 13.71 11.70 2.60
N PHE A 91 14.02 12.21 3.80
CA PHE A 91 13.32 13.33 4.42
C PHE A 91 13.83 14.62 3.79
N THR A 92 12.96 15.27 3.01
CA THR A 92 13.33 16.46 2.21
C THR A 92 13.11 17.76 2.95
N GLU A 93 12.18 17.78 3.91
CA GLU A 93 11.84 18.97 4.68
C GLU A 93 11.38 18.62 6.11
N ALA A 94 11.88 19.35 7.09
CA ALA A 94 11.44 19.28 8.48
C ALA A 94 11.53 20.64 9.19
N LYS A 95 10.77 20.82 10.27
CA LYS A 95 10.75 22.02 11.11
C LYS A 95 11.93 22.12 12.11
N GLY A 96 12.82 21.15 12.11
CA GLY A 96 13.99 21.05 12.99
C GLY A 96 14.73 19.75 12.74
N PRO A 97 15.76 19.41 13.52
CA PRO A 97 16.49 18.14 13.38
C PRO A 97 15.53 16.97 13.38
N LEU A 98 15.72 16.04 12.47
CA LEU A 98 14.91 14.82 12.38
C LEU A 98 15.12 13.96 13.63
N CYS A 99 14.06 13.34 14.11
CA CYS A 99 14.10 12.37 15.20
C CYS A 99 13.17 11.20 14.85
N ILE A 100 13.72 10.16 14.23
CA ILE A 100 12.96 9.00 13.78
C ILE A 100 13.14 7.85 14.78
N ASN A 101 12.03 7.41 15.35
CA ASN A 101 11.99 6.36 16.36
C ASN A 101 11.98 4.98 15.73
N ASN A 102 11.08 4.74 14.77
CA ASN A 102 10.92 3.42 14.18
C ASN A 102 10.63 3.48 12.67
N VAL A 103 11.15 2.47 11.96
CA VAL A 103 10.84 2.21 10.55
C VAL A 103 10.65 0.70 10.38
N GLU A 104 9.53 0.32 9.79
CA GLU A 104 9.21 -1.06 9.44
C GLU A 104 8.77 -1.14 7.98
N ALA A 105 9.18 -2.20 7.29
CA ALA A 105 8.77 -2.48 5.92
C ALA A 105 8.21 -3.91 5.84
N PHE A 106 7.08 -4.07 5.17
CA PHE A 106 6.42 -5.37 5.10
C PHE A 106 5.57 -5.53 3.83
N LEU A 107 5.32 -6.79 3.49
CA LEU A 107 4.35 -7.19 2.47
C LEU A 107 3.03 -7.50 3.17
N ALA A 108 2.07 -6.59 3.07
CA ALA A 108 0.71 -6.85 3.52
C ALA A 108 -0.11 -7.51 2.41
N PRO A 109 -1.03 -8.44 2.72
CA PRO A 109 -1.98 -8.93 1.73
C PRO A 109 -2.82 -7.75 1.19
N PRO A 110 -3.33 -7.82 -0.05
CA PRO A 110 -4.23 -6.81 -0.58
C PRO A 110 -5.47 -6.67 0.32
N LEU A 111 -6.01 -5.45 0.40
CA LEU A 111 -7.31 -5.24 1.03
C LEU A 111 -8.36 -5.82 0.10
N LEU A 112 -9.13 -6.77 0.59
CA LEU A 112 -10.23 -7.39 -0.16
C LEU A 112 -11.48 -6.54 0.05
N GLU A 113 -11.63 -5.50 -0.78
CA GLU A 113 -12.81 -4.64 -0.77
C GLU A 113 -13.94 -5.27 -1.56
N GLN A 114 -15.17 -4.98 -1.15
CA GLN A 114 -16.35 -5.45 -1.90
C GLN A 114 -16.41 -4.76 -3.26
N PRO A 115 -16.60 -5.51 -4.36
CA PRO A 115 -16.72 -4.93 -5.67
C PRO A 115 -17.95 -4.02 -5.79
N ARG A 116 -17.77 -2.88 -6.43
CA ARG A 116 -18.87 -1.98 -6.79
C ARG A 116 -19.49 -2.44 -8.10
N ILE A 117 -20.77 -2.77 -8.09
CA ILE A 117 -21.52 -3.21 -9.27
C ILE A 117 -22.39 -2.04 -9.76
N VAL A 118 -22.24 -1.66 -11.02
CA VAL A 118 -23.04 -0.61 -11.66
C VAL A 118 -23.64 -1.17 -12.95
N ARG A 119 -24.95 -0.95 -13.14
CA ARG A 119 -25.67 -1.28 -14.38
C ARG A 119 -26.10 0.02 -15.06
N ASN A 120 -25.71 0.19 -16.32
CA ASN A 120 -26.08 1.37 -17.08
C ASN A 120 -27.46 1.21 -17.78
N ALA A 121 -27.94 2.27 -18.43
CA ALA A 121 -29.22 2.29 -19.15
C ALA A 121 -29.30 1.32 -20.34
N LYS A 122 -28.15 0.79 -20.82
CA LYS A 122 -28.08 -0.20 -21.89
C LYS A 122 -28.00 -1.64 -21.36
N ASN A 123 -28.29 -1.83 -20.08
CA ASN A 123 -28.17 -3.11 -19.39
C ASN A 123 -26.75 -3.68 -19.30
N GLU A 124 -25.75 -2.87 -19.53
CA GLU A 124 -24.36 -3.26 -19.39
C GLU A 124 -23.93 -3.16 -17.92
N VAL A 125 -23.33 -4.21 -17.42
CA VAL A 125 -22.86 -4.34 -16.03
C VAL A 125 -21.37 -4.10 -15.99
N HIS A 126 -20.96 -3.13 -15.17
CA HIS A 126 -19.58 -2.83 -14.83
C HIS A 126 -19.34 -3.25 -13.37
N ILE A 127 -18.23 -3.91 -13.12
CA ILE A 127 -17.84 -4.32 -11.77
C ILE A 127 -16.42 -3.78 -11.53
N ASP A 128 -16.28 -2.90 -10.57
CA ASP A 128 -15.02 -2.23 -10.24
C ASP A 128 -14.61 -2.51 -8.80
N VAL A 129 -13.30 -2.50 -8.54
CA VAL A 129 -12.71 -2.56 -7.20
C VAL A 129 -11.50 -1.64 -7.16
N GLU A 130 -11.29 -0.97 -6.03
CA GLU A 130 -10.14 -0.07 -5.84
C GLU A 130 -8.84 -0.85 -5.50
N SER A 131 -8.97 -2.11 -5.09
CA SER A 131 -7.84 -2.95 -4.70
C SER A 131 -7.07 -3.47 -5.91
N GLU A 132 -5.83 -3.05 -6.09
CA GLU A 132 -4.96 -3.59 -7.14
C GLU A 132 -4.52 -5.04 -6.83
N GLY A 133 -4.40 -5.86 -7.87
CA GLY A 133 -3.87 -7.23 -7.79
C GLY A 133 -4.87 -8.27 -7.29
N THR A 134 -6.16 -7.94 -7.24
CA THR A 134 -7.24 -8.88 -6.93
C THR A 134 -8.02 -9.26 -8.17
N ASP A 135 -8.48 -10.51 -8.23
CA ASP A 135 -9.41 -10.98 -9.24
C ASP A 135 -10.86 -10.73 -8.77
N ILE A 136 -11.76 -10.48 -9.71
CA ILE A 136 -13.19 -10.37 -9.44
C ILE A 136 -13.90 -11.58 -9.99
N TYR A 137 -14.69 -12.26 -9.15
CA TYR A 137 -15.57 -13.35 -9.56
C TYR A 137 -17.03 -12.97 -9.33
N TYR A 138 -17.93 -13.37 -10.22
CA TYR A 138 -19.32 -12.96 -10.16
C TYR A 138 -20.30 -14.07 -10.55
N THR A 139 -21.57 -13.87 -10.14
CA THR A 139 -22.74 -14.66 -10.54
C THR A 139 -23.84 -13.72 -11.06
N THR A 140 -24.76 -14.22 -11.87
CA THR A 140 -25.88 -13.44 -12.42
C THR A 140 -27.25 -13.96 -11.98
N ASP A 141 -27.29 -15.04 -11.22
CA ASP A 141 -28.48 -15.71 -10.73
C ASP A 141 -28.77 -15.45 -9.25
N GLY A 142 -27.94 -14.62 -8.60
CA GLY A 142 -28.07 -14.28 -7.19
C GLY A 142 -27.45 -15.27 -6.21
N THR A 143 -26.83 -16.34 -6.70
CA THR A 143 -26.04 -17.24 -5.85
C THR A 143 -24.78 -16.53 -5.35
N GLU A 144 -24.22 -16.98 -4.23
CA GLU A 144 -22.96 -16.42 -3.72
C GLU A 144 -21.80 -16.82 -4.64
N PRO A 145 -21.03 -15.85 -5.17
CA PRO A 145 -19.87 -16.14 -6.00
C PRO A 145 -18.74 -16.77 -5.19
N THR A 146 -17.95 -17.59 -5.86
CA THR A 146 -16.76 -18.26 -5.32
C THR A 146 -15.60 -18.11 -6.31
N ALA A 147 -14.39 -18.52 -5.95
CA ALA A 147 -13.24 -18.56 -6.87
C ALA A 147 -13.45 -19.49 -8.09
N GLN A 148 -14.50 -20.31 -8.12
CA GLN A 148 -14.89 -21.15 -9.25
C GLN A 148 -15.98 -20.51 -10.10
N SER A 149 -16.54 -19.35 -9.71
CA SER A 149 -17.53 -18.60 -10.48
C SER A 149 -16.88 -17.93 -11.70
N ALA A 150 -17.67 -17.30 -12.55
CA ALA A 150 -17.15 -16.59 -13.71
C ALA A 150 -16.21 -15.45 -13.27
N LYS A 151 -15.03 -15.36 -13.87
CA LYS A 151 -14.10 -14.26 -13.66
C LYS A 151 -14.55 -13.05 -14.47
N TYR A 152 -14.56 -11.88 -13.84
CA TYR A 152 -14.87 -10.62 -14.51
C TYR A 152 -13.61 -10.06 -15.18
N GLU A 153 -13.67 -9.88 -16.49
CA GLU A 153 -12.58 -9.30 -17.27
C GLU A 153 -13.01 -8.05 -18.02
N VAL A 154 -14.26 -8.03 -18.49
CA VAL A 154 -14.83 -6.91 -19.28
C VAL A 154 -16.31 -6.71 -18.93
N PRO A 155 -16.87 -5.51 -19.13
CA PRO A 155 -18.28 -5.27 -18.99
C PRO A 155 -19.13 -6.22 -19.85
N PHE A 156 -20.28 -6.65 -19.31
CA PHE A 156 -21.17 -7.60 -20.00
C PHE A 156 -22.61 -7.11 -19.96
N ILE A 157 -23.41 -7.55 -20.95
CA ILE A 157 -24.82 -7.20 -21.05
C ILE A 157 -25.65 -8.22 -20.29
N LEU A 158 -26.53 -7.77 -19.40
CA LEU A 158 -27.51 -8.57 -18.68
C LEU A 158 -28.92 -8.32 -19.23
N ASP A 159 -29.29 -9.04 -20.28
CA ASP A 159 -30.60 -8.86 -20.96
C ASP A 159 -31.77 -9.46 -20.18
N LYS A 160 -31.54 -10.40 -19.29
CA LYS A 160 -32.56 -11.05 -18.48
C LYS A 160 -32.62 -10.47 -17.07
N LYS A 161 -33.77 -10.62 -16.42
CA LYS A 161 -33.88 -10.33 -14.98
C LYS A 161 -32.95 -11.28 -14.23
N GLY A 162 -32.06 -10.74 -13.42
CA GLY A 162 -31.11 -11.47 -12.60
C GLY A 162 -30.54 -10.57 -11.52
N THR A 163 -29.98 -11.19 -10.50
CA THR A 163 -29.24 -10.50 -9.44
C THR A 163 -27.77 -10.79 -9.64
N VAL A 164 -26.98 -9.74 -9.86
CA VAL A 164 -25.52 -9.85 -9.95
C VAL A 164 -24.94 -9.75 -8.56
N LYS A 165 -24.12 -10.72 -8.20
CA LYS A 165 -23.27 -10.68 -7.01
C LYS A 165 -21.81 -10.82 -7.42
N ALA A 166 -20.90 -10.21 -6.71
CA ALA A 166 -19.48 -10.29 -6.99
C ALA A 166 -18.66 -10.31 -5.70
N ILE A 167 -17.51 -10.95 -5.76
CA ILE A 167 -16.48 -10.95 -4.71
C ILE A 167 -15.14 -10.57 -5.30
N THR A 168 -14.27 -9.98 -4.49
CA THR A 168 -12.83 -9.93 -4.76
C THR A 168 -12.17 -11.23 -4.29
N TYR A 169 -11.14 -11.64 -4.99
CA TYR A 169 -10.35 -12.82 -4.64
C TYR A 169 -8.86 -12.52 -4.80
N ASP A 170 -8.09 -12.80 -3.77
CA ASP A 170 -6.65 -12.76 -3.82
C ASP A 170 -6.08 -14.16 -4.04
N ALA A 171 -5.54 -14.40 -5.22
CA ALA A 171 -4.98 -15.70 -5.61
C ALA A 171 -3.73 -16.08 -4.78
N GLN A 172 -3.01 -15.12 -4.19
CA GLN A 172 -1.83 -15.39 -3.39
C GLN A 172 -2.18 -15.89 -1.98
N SER A 173 -3.17 -15.27 -1.34
CA SER A 173 -3.62 -15.67 0.00
C SER A 173 -4.75 -16.69 0.00
N GLY A 174 -5.42 -16.90 -1.14
CA GLY A 174 -6.59 -17.77 -1.27
C GLY A 174 -7.84 -17.22 -0.55
N LYS A 175 -7.89 -15.93 -0.24
CA LYS A 175 -8.99 -15.28 0.48
C LYS A 175 -9.92 -14.53 -0.46
N SER A 176 -11.20 -14.42 -0.08
CA SER A 176 -12.24 -13.60 -0.73
C SER A 176 -12.77 -12.53 0.23
N GLY A 177 -13.23 -11.39 -0.32
CA GLY A 177 -13.86 -10.27 0.38
C GLY A 177 -15.19 -9.87 -0.24
#